data_3c54043ed6880962944d966961883e66
#
_entry.id   3c54043ed6880962944d966961883e66
#
_cell.length_a   1.000
_cell.length_b   1.000
_cell.length_c   1.000
_cell.angle_alpha   90.00
_cell.angle_beta   90.00
_cell.angle_gamma   90.00
#
_symmetry.space_group_name_H-M   'P 1'
#
loop_
_entity.id
_entity.type
_entity.pdbx_description
1 polymer ?
#
loop_
_entity_poly.entity_id
_entity_poly.type
_entity_poly.pdbx_seq_one_letter_code
_entity_poly.pdbx_strand_id
1 'polypeptide(L)'
;KGYLKAFDPLTGEDRWVVEIPHYWNGGVLGTQGGLVFQGNALGMFVAYDKATGEKVWEFNTYTSMLAPPISFELDGVQYVSVLTGTGGGDLFGGEPLPPVAEHASLTYNNYGRLLVFALGGEAELPVPNLRDRGIPNQDLAGVELASIERGEVAYNENCAVCHGFLVRSGGSIPDLRRMSSETIAAFNNIVLDGLLSAKGMASFADVLNAEQSTDVLSYVKARAEEDRRVAAGEKEIPQMTWQTASGG
;
A
#
# COMPACT_ATOMS: atom_id res chain seq x y z
N LYS A 1 14.04 2.23 4.05
CA LYS A 1 14.86 1.64 2.99
C LYS A 1 14.76 0.12 3.03
N GLY A 2 14.79 -0.52 1.88
CA GLY A 2 14.94 -1.95 1.71
C GLY A 2 16.30 -2.27 1.06
N TYR A 3 16.67 -3.54 1.09
CA TYR A 3 17.92 -4.00 0.48
C TYR A 3 17.69 -5.34 -0.21
N LEU A 4 18.22 -5.47 -1.43
CA LEU A 4 18.46 -6.76 -2.06
C LEU A 4 19.93 -7.11 -1.83
N LYS A 5 20.19 -8.30 -1.24
CA LYS A 5 21.53 -8.73 -0.89
C LYS A 5 21.83 -10.10 -1.44
N ALA A 6 23.05 -10.30 -1.92
CA ALA A 6 23.64 -11.62 -2.06
C ALA A 6 24.71 -11.79 -0.97
N PHE A 7 24.67 -12.89 -0.28
CA PHE A 7 25.64 -13.21 0.79
C PHE A 7 26.15 -14.63 0.63
N ASP A 8 27.36 -14.87 1.14
CA ASP A 8 27.92 -16.21 1.21
C ASP A 8 27.29 -16.96 2.37
N PRO A 9 26.60 -18.09 2.15
CA PRO A 9 25.91 -18.82 3.21
C PRO A 9 26.85 -19.48 4.22
N LEU A 10 28.13 -19.63 3.90
CA LEU A 10 29.12 -20.24 4.78
C LEU A 10 29.78 -19.22 5.72
N THR A 11 30.02 -18.01 5.23
CA THR A 11 30.69 -16.94 5.98
C THR A 11 29.71 -15.88 6.51
N GLY A 12 28.52 -15.75 5.88
CA GLY A 12 27.56 -14.68 6.16
C GLY A 12 27.97 -13.32 5.60
N GLU A 13 29.07 -13.24 4.87
CA GLU A 13 29.55 -11.98 4.27
C GLU A 13 28.73 -11.58 3.06
N ASP A 14 28.38 -10.29 2.98
CA ASP A 14 27.71 -9.72 1.82
C ASP A 14 28.64 -9.73 0.60
N ARG A 15 28.21 -10.33 -0.51
CA ARG A 15 28.90 -10.29 -1.81
C ARG A 15 28.62 -8.98 -2.52
N TRP A 16 27.36 -8.56 -2.49
CA TRP A 16 26.89 -7.26 -2.97
C TRP A 16 25.59 -6.87 -2.28
N VAL A 17 25.30 -5.57 -2.28
CA VAL A 17 24.10 -4.98 -1.67
C VAL A 17 23.54 -3.93 -2.62
N VAL A 18 22.26 -4.04 -2.96
CA VAL A 18 21.50 -3.02 -3.71
C VAL A 18 20.51 -2.38 -2.76
N GLU A 19 20.60 -1.06 -2.59
CA GLU A 19 19.63 -0.29 -1.81
C GLU A 19 18.37 -0.01 -2.65
N ILE A 20 17.20 -0.23 -2.06
CA ILE A 20 15.90 0.06 -2.68
C ILE A 20 15.20 1.13 -1.82
N PRO A 21 14.65 2.20 -2.41
CA PRO A 21 14.10 3.33 -1.67
C PRO A 21 12.89 2.99 -0.78
N HIS A 22 12.32 1.79 -0.92
CA HIS A 22 11.18 1.32 -0.15
C HIS A 22 11.52 0.04 0.62
N TYR A 23 10.95 -0.13 1.82
CA TYR A 23 11.19 -1.31 2.66
C TYR A 23 10.40 -2.56 2.22
N TRP A 24 9.31 -2.39 1.46
CA TRP A 24 8.52 -3.49 0.91
C TRP A 24 8.89 -3.73 -0.55
N ASN A 25 9.30 -4.96 -0.85
CA ASN A 25 9.70 -5.35 -2.19
C ASN A 25 9.24 -6.79 -2.45
N GLY A 26 9.11 -7.13 -3.72
CA GLY A 26 8.69 -8.46 -4.16
C GLY A 26 9.71 -9.55 -3.87
N GLY A 27 9.27 -10.79 -4.02
CA GLY A 27 10.15 -11.94 -3.96
C GLY A 27 11.16 -11.94 -5.13
N VAL A 28 12.13 -12.82 -5.05
CA VAL A 28 13.30 -12.87 -5.93
C VAL A 28 13.29 -14.14 -6.78
N LEU A 29 13.67 -14.04 -8.05
CA LEU A 29 13.93 -15.15 -8.95
C LEU A 29 15.39 -15.12 -9.42
N GLY A 30 16.20 -16.11 -9.04
CA GLY A 30 17.51 -16.34 -9.62
C GLY A 30 17.43 -17.28 -10.82
N THR A 31 18.12 -16.95 -11.93
CA THR A 31 18.17 -17.78 -13.11
C THR A 31 19.53 -18.43 -13.30
N GLN A 32 19.58 -19.54 -14.04
CA GLN A 32 20.83 -20.19 -14.41
C GLN A 32 21.67 -19.31 -15.34
N GLY A 33 21.01 -18.45 -16.16
CA GLY A 33 21.66 -17.50 -17.05
C GLY A 33 22.32 -16.30 -16.36
N GLY A 34 22.41 -16.28 -15.05
CA GLY A 34 23.16 -15.26 -14.30
C GLY A 34 22.39 -14.01 -13.97
N LEU A 35 21.05 -14.03 -14.05
CA LEU A 35 20.19 -12.90 -13.69
C LEU A 35 19.43 -13.15 -12.38
N VAL A 36 19.18 -12.07 -11.65
CA VAL A 36 18.27 -12.02 -10.50
C VAL A 36 17.19 -11.01 -10.80
N PHE A 37 15.93 -11.48 -10.79
CA PHE A 37 14.76 -10.63 -11.01
C PHE A 37 14.06 -10.30 -9.70
N GLN A 38 13.62 -9.05 -9.55
CA GLN A 38 12.80 -8.60 -8.44
C GLN A 38 11.83 -7.49 -8.89
N GLY A 39 10.58 -7.59 -8.46
CA GLY A 39 9.65 -6.47 -8.49
C GLY A 39 9.74 -5.67 -7.20
N ASN A 40 9.40 -4.39 -7.22
CA ASN A 40 9.42 -3.55 -6.04
C ASN A 40 8.14 -2.73 -5.86
N ALA A 41 8.02 -2.09 -4.70
CA ALA A 41 6.85 -1.26 -4.36
C ALA A 41 6.72 0.00 -5.25
N LEU A 42 7.82 0.44 -5.87
CA LEU A 42 7.83 1.60 -6.77
C LEU A 42 7.33 1.27 -8.18
N GLY A 43 6.92 0.01 -8.43
CA GLY A 43 6.42 -0.44 -9.72
C GLY A 43 7.51 -0.80 -10.74
N MET A 44 8.75 -0.93 -10.30
CA MET A 44 9.85 -1.34 -11.18
C MET A 44 10.07 -2.84 -11.09
N PHE A 45 10.03 -3.52 -12.24
CA PHE A 45 10.50 -4.89 -12.40
C PHE A 45 11.92 -4.84 -12.92
N VAL A 46 12.87 -5.38 -12.17
CA VAL A 46 14.31 -5.16 -12.40
C VAL A 46 15.03 -6.49 -12.52
N ALA A 47 15.97 -6.57 -13.47
CA ALA A 47 16.97 -7.63 -13.58
C ALA A 47 18.34 -7.10 -13.16
N TYR A 48 18.99 -7.86 -12.29
CA TYR A 48 20.33 -7.60 -11.80
C TYR A 48 21.28 -8.71 -12.26
N ASP A 49 22.54 -8.36 -12.51
CA ASP A 49 23.60 -9.35 -12.67
C ASP A 49 23.81 -10.11 -11.34
N LYS A 50 23.78 -11.42 -11.40
CA LYS A 50 23.85 -12.29 -10.20
C LYS A 50 25.20 -12.20 -9.48
N ALA A 51 26.28 -11.92 -10.19
CA ALA A 51 27.63 -11.88 -9.63
C ALA A 51 27.95 -10.53 -8.98
N THR A 52 27.43 -9.43 -9.54
CA THR A 52 27.81 -8.07 -9.15
C THR A 52 26.69 -7.29 -8.45
N GLY A 53 25.42 -7.66 -8.67
CA GLY A 53 24.27 -6.87 -8.22
C GLY A 53 24.01 -5.65 -9.12
N GLU A 54 24.72 -5.49 -10.22
CA GLU A 54 24.50 -4.39 -11.16
C GLU A 54 23.15 -4.53 -11.85
N LYS A 55 22.40 -3.43 -11.93
CA LYS A 55 21.14 -3.38 -12.67
C LYS A 55 21.42 -3.42 -14.17
N VAL A 56 20.93 -4.48 -14.85
CA VAL A 56 21.14 -4.68 -16.30
C VAL A 56 19.89 -4.41 -17.13
N TRP A 57 18.71 -4.45 -16.52
CA TRP A 57 17.46 -4.16 -17.20
C TRP A 57 16.38 -3.75 -16.19
N GLU A 58 15.43 -2.92 -16.63
CA GLU A 58 14.24 -2.57 -15.84
C GLU A 58 13.04 -2.30 -16.72
N PHE A 59 11.85 -2.51 -16.14
CA PHE A 59 10.57 -2.24 -16.78
C PHE A 59 9.61 -1.61 -15.77
N ASN A 60 8.97 -0.50 -16.14
CA ASN A 60 7.98 0.15 -15.28
C ASN A 60 6.59 -0.49 -15.50
N THR A 61 6.06 -1.10 -14.47
CA THR A 61 4.73 -1.73 -14.47
C THR A 61 3.63 -0.79 -14.01
N TYR A 62 3.99 0.40 -13.50
CA TYR A 62 3.08 1.39 -12.90
C TYR A 62 2.24 0.85 -11.74
N THR A 63 2.64 -0.28 -11.17
CA THR A 63 1.91 -0.92 -10.06
C THR A 63 2.93 -1.62 -9.17
N SER A 64 2.79 -1.46 -7.86
CA SER A 64 3.65 -2.13 -6.89
C SER A 64 3.61 -3.65 -7.05
N MET A 65 4.72 -4.32 -6.77
CA MET A 65 4.85 -5.77 -6.86
C MET A 65 5.36 -6.34 -5.55
N LEU A 66 4.63 -7.32 -5.01
CA LEU A 66 5.04 -8.10 -3.85
C LEU A 66 5.21 -9.59 -4.18
N ALA A 67 4.62 -10.05 -5.29
CA ALA A 67 4.74 -11.42 -5.73
C ALA A 67 6.16 -11.73 -6.23
N PRO A 68 6.68 -12.94 -5.97
CA PRO A 68 7.89 -13.42 -6.62
C PRO A 68 7.64 -13.66 -8.11
N PRO A 69 8.63 -13.37 -8.99
CA PRO A 69 8.56 -13.79 -10.37
C PRO A 69 8.79 -15.30 -10.50
N ILE A 70 8.32 -15.87 -11.61
CA ILE A 70 8.60 -17.25 -12.00
C ILE A 70 9.22 -17.29 -13.40
N SER A 71 9.97 -18.33 -13.72
CA SER A 71 10.45 -18.60 -15.08
C SER A 71 9.93 -19.95 -15.54
N PHE A 72 9.56 -20.04 -16.83
CA PHE A 72 9.15 -21.25 -17.49
C PHE A 72 9.59 -21.23 -18.96
N GLU A 73 9.58 -22.38 -19.59
CA GLU A 73 9.86 -22.54 -21.01
C GLU A 73 8.62 -23.09 -21.72
N LEU A 74 8.33 -22.54 -22.90
CA LEU A 74 7.29 -23.03 -23.79
C LEU A 74 7.82 -22.97 -25.22
N ASP A 75 7.77 -24.10 -25.92
CA ASP A 75 8.25 -24.26 -27.31
C ASP A 75 9.69 -23.76 -27.53
N GLY A 76 10.58 -24.01 -26.56
CA GLY A 76 11.99 -23.61 -26.61
C GLY A 76 12.24 -22.13 -26.34
N VAL A 77 11.22 -21.36 -25.97
CA VAL A 77 11.34 -19.96 -25.58
C VAL A 77 11.21 -19.83 -24.06
N GLN A 78 12.19 -19.19 -23.43
CA GLN A 78 12.15 -18.87 -22.00
C GLN A 78 11.29 -17.63 -21.76
N TYR A 79 10.43 -17.74 -20.79
CA TYR A 79 9.59 -16.66 -20.27
C TYR A 79 9.89 -16.38 -18.80
N VAL A 80 9.76 -15.13 -18.42
CA VAL A 80 9.71 -14.70 -17.02
C VAL A 80 8.36 -14.01 -16.79
N SER A 81 7.63 -14.41 -15.77
CA SER A 81 6.36 -13.78 -15.46
C SER A 81 6.28 -13.32 -14.01
N VAL A 82 5.51 -12.26 -13.78
CA VAL A 82 5.28 -11.67 -12.46
C VAL A 82 3.85 -11.16 -12.35
N LEU A 83 3.25 -11.34 -11.18
CA LEU A 83 1.99 -10.69 -10.82
C LEU A 83 2.28 -9.30 -10.27
N THR A 84 1.63 -8.29 -10.83
CA THR A 84 1.63 -6.94 -10.28
C THR A 84 0.45 -6.74 -9.31
N GLY A 85 0.56 -5.76 -8.44
CA GLY A 85 -0.38 -5.48 -7.38
C GLY A 85 0.18 -5.84 -6.01
N THR A 86 -0.28 -5.15 -5.00
CA THR A 86 0.13 -5.39 -3.61
C THR A 86 -0.71 -6.48 -2.96
N GLY A 87 -1.76 -6.96 -3.63
CA GLY A 87 -2.72 -7.90 -3.05
C GLY A 87 -3.32 -7.31 -1.77
N GLY A 88 -3.22 -8.03 -0.66
CA GLY A 88 -3.57 -7.56 0.68
C GLY A 88 -2.38 -6.98 1.46
N GLY A 89 -1.21 -6.87 0.86
CA GLY A 89 0.01 -6.45 1.56
C GLY A 89 -0.03 -5.02 2.10
N ASP A 90 -0.82 -4.15 1.47
CA ASP A 90 -1.04 -2.76 1.92
C ASP A 90 -1.83 -2.66 3.23
N LEU A 91 -2.51 -3.73 3.64
CA LEU A 91 -3.32 -3.74 4.85
C LEU A 91 -2.51 -3.39 6.11
N PHE A 92 -1.26 -3.80 6.14
CA PHE A 92 -0.42 -3.66 7.34
C PHE A 92 0.45 -2.40 7.38
N GLY A 93 0.54 -1.65 6.30
CA GLY A 93 1.44 -0.49 6.20
C GLY A 93 0.76 0.85 6.04
N GLY A 94 -0.45 0.86 5.49
CA GLY A 94 -1.12 2.10 5.11
C GLY A 94 -0.31 2.93 4.09
N GLU A 95 -0.70 4.17 3.90
CA GLU A 95 0.04 5.14 3.11
C GLU A 95 1.35 5.52 3.85
N PRO A 96 2.54 5.31 3.25
CA PRO A 96 3.79 5.65 3.89
C PRO A 96 3.88 7.16 4.12
N LEU A 97 4.46 7.52 5.25
CA LEU A 97 4.77 8.91 5.57
C LEU A 97 6.18 9.27 5.09
N PRO A 98 6.42 10.51 4.63
CA PRO A 98 7.79 10.95 4.33
C PRO A 98 8.75 10.67 5.49
N PRO A 99 10.02 10.31 5.25
CA PRO A 99 10.71 10.33 3.94
C PRO A 99 10.64 9.02 3.13
N VAL A 100 9.69 8.12 3.41
CA VAL A 100 9.56 6.86 2.66
C VAL A 100 8.93 7.14 1.29
N ALA A 101 9.51 6.55 0.23
CA ALA A 101 8.96 6.67 -1.12
C ALA A 101 7.56 6.05 -1.21
N GLU A 102 6.67 6.69 -1.95
CA GLU A 102 5.32 6.17 -2.16
C GLU A 102 5.33 4.90 -3.01
N HIS A 103 4.34 4.03 -2.77
CA HIS A 103 4.08 2.90 -3.64
C HIS A 103 3.52 3.37 -4.99
N ALA A 104 3.89 2.69 -6.09
CA ALA A 104 3.30 2.98 -7.40
C ALA A 104 1.76 2.82 -7.39
N SER A 105 1.23 1.88 -6.60
CA SER A 105 -0.21 1.65 -6.44
C SER A 105 -0.95 2.81 -5.75
N LEU A 106 -0.26 3.69 -5.04
CA LEU A 106 -0.83 4.93 -4.50
C LEU A 106 -0.82 6.05 -5.55
N THR A 107 0.21 6.08 -6.39
CA THR A 107 0.35 7.10 -7.44
C THR A 107 -0.63 6.85 -8.59
N TYR A 108 -0.75 5.61 -9.05
CA TYR A 108 -1.56 5.26 -10.22
C TYR A 108 -2.85 4.53 -9.87
N ASN A 109 -2.78 3.38 -9.31
CA ASN A 109 -3.81 2.51 -8.75
C ASN A 109 -3.20 1.12 -8.56
N ASN A 110 -3.88 0.27 -7.80
CA ASN A 110 -3.42 -1.08 -7.55
C ASN A 110 -3.96 -2.06 -8.60
N TYR A 111 -3.44 -1.99 -9.83
CA TYR A 111 -3.87 -2.87 -10.93
C TYR A 111 -3.22 -4.25 -10.79
N GLY A 112 -4.05 -5.28 -10.54
CA GLY A 112 -3.61 -6.68 -10.61
C GLY A 112 -3.47 -7.12 -12.08
N ARG A 113 -2.24 -7.46 -12.52
CA ARG A 113 -1.93 -7.95 -13.86
C ARG A 113 -0.94 -9.09 -13.78
N LEU A 114 -1.07 -10.07 -14.68
CA LEU A 114 -0.01 -11.01 -14.99
C LEU A 114 0.79 -10.44 -16.17
N LEU A 115 2.05 -10.10 -15.94
CA LEU A 115 2.98 -9.69 -16.99
C LEU A 115 3.89 -10.86 -17.34
N VAL A 116 4.08 -11.07 -18.63
CA VAL A 116 4.94 -12.14 -19.18
C VAL A 116 5.95 -11.52 -20.11
N PHE A 117 7.22 -11.78 -19.85
CA PHE A 117 8.36 -11.24 -20.59
C PHE A 117 9.07 -12.37 -21.31
N ALA A 118 9.48 -12.10 -22.56
CA ALA A 118 10.38 -12.94 -23.34
C ALA A 118 11.51 -12.08 -23.89
N LEU A 119 12.68 -12.69 -24.14
CA LEU A 119 13.78 -11.99 -24.77
C LEU A 119 13.36 -11.49 -26.17
N GLY A 120 13.61 -10.22 -26.45
CA GLY A 120 13.16 -9.57 -27.69
C GLY A 120 11.68 -9.19 -27.74
N GLY A 121 10.94 -9.29 -26.64
CA GLY A 121 9.56 -8.79 -26.54
C GLY A 121 9.51 -7.25 -26.60
N GLU A 122 8.58 -6.71 -27.39
CA GLU A 122 8.46 -5.27 -27.67
C GLU A 122 7.13 -4.66 -27.17
N ALA A 123 6.30 -5.44 -26.46
CA ALA A 123 5.03 -4.94 -25.97
C ALA A 123 5.22 -3.86 -24.91
N GLU A 124 4.47 -2.76 -25.04
CA GLU A 124 4.48 -1.65 -24.09
C GLU A 124 3.22 -1.65 -23.22
N LEU A 125 3.37 -1.20 -21.98
CA LEU A 125 2.23 -0.88 -21.12
C LEU A 125 1.83 0.58 -21.32
N PRO A 126 0.54 0.87 -21.57
CA PRO A 126 0.07 2.24 -21.56
C PRO A 126 0.25 2.87 -20.18
N VAL A 127 0.75 4.10 -20.15
CA VAL A 127 0.87 4.88 -18.91
C VAL A 127 -0.54 5.09 -18.34
N PRO A 128 -0.84 4.62 -17.13
CA PRO A 128 -2.15 4.82 -16.53
C PRO A 128 -2.34 6.27 -16.06
N ASN A 129 -3.60 6.68 -15.92
CA ASN A 129 -3.91 7.95 -15.28
C ASN A 129 -3.45 7.95 -13.82
N LEU A 130 -3.06 9.12 -13.34
CA LEU A 130 -2.80 9.33 -11.91
C LEU A 130 -4.07 9.06 -11.12
N ARG A 131 -3.91 8.46 -9.96
CA ARG A 131 -5.00 8.26 -9.01
C ARG A 131 -5.47 9.61 -8.47
N ASP A 132 -6.77 9.85 -8.47
CA ASP A 132 -7.32 10.99 -7.74
C ASP A 132 -7.13 10.77 -6.23
N ARG A 133 -6.40 11.66 -5.60
CA ARG A 133 -6.09 11.66 -4.17
C ARG A 133 -6.74 12.82 -3.42
N GLY A 134 -7.63 13.55 -4.07
CA GLY A 134 -8.39 14.62 -3.44
C GLY A 134 -9.15 14.14 -2.22
N ILE A 135 -9.06 14.86 -1.11
CA ILE A 135 -9.83 14.57 0.10
C ILE A 135 -10.98 15.58 0.14
N PRO A 136 -12.24 15.13 0.09
CA PRO A 136 -13.38 16.04 0.18
C PRO A 136 -13.39 16.80 1.51
N ASN A 137 -13.87 18.03 1.48
CA ASN A 137 -14.12 18.79 2.71
C ASN A 137 -15.13 18.06 3.59
N GLN A 138 -14.81 17.92 4.89
CA GLN A 138 -15.65 17.26 5.84
C GLN A 138 -16.37 18.28 6.72
N ASP A 139 -17.69 18.13 6.81
CA ASP A 139 -18.47 18.91 7.78
C ASP A 139 -18.26 18.33 9.20
N LEU A 140 -17.62 19.11 10.05
CA LEU A 140 -17.40 18.80 11.46
C LEU A 140 -18.35 19.55 12.41
N ALA A 141 -19.38 20.22 11.89
CA ALA A 141 -20.35 20.91 12.72
C ALA A 141 -21.04 19.91 13.68
N GLY A 142 -21.01 20.23 14.97
CA GLY A 142 -21.60 19.38 16.02
C GLY A 142 -20.79 18.13 16.38
N VAL A 143 -19.59 17.94 15.81
CA VAL A 143 -18.69 16.86 16.22
C VAL A 143 -17.93 17.28 17.47
N GLU A 144 -18.10 16.54 18.55
CA GLU A 144 -17.44 16.79 19.83
C GLU A 144 -16.06 16.14 19.89
N LEU A 145 -15.08 16.80 20.53
CA LEU A 145 -13.74 16.25 20.71
C LEU A 145 -13.75 14.88 21.41
N ALA A 146 -14.57 14.72 22.42
CA ALA A 146 -14.71 13.44 23.14
C ALA A 146 -15.20 12.30 22.23
N SER A 147 -16.07 12.60 21.24
CA SER A 147 -16.49 11.62 20.22
C SER A 147 -15.32 11.23 19.31
N ILE A 148 -14.49 12.19 18.92
CA ILE A 148 -13.29 11.92 18.12
C ILE A 148 -12.32 11.02 18.89
N GLU A 149 -12.06 11.32 20.16
CA GLU A 149 -11.14 10.54 21.01
C GLU A 149 -11.62 9.09 21.21
N ARG A 150 -12.91 8.89 21.51
CA ARG A 150 -13.48 7.53 21.59
C ARG A 150 -13.43 6.83 20.24
N GLY A 151 -13.73 7.56 19.19
CA GLY A 151 -13.67 7.05 17.81
C GLY A 151 -12.28 6.61 17.38
N GLU A 152 -11.23 7.30 17.82
CA GLU A 152 -9.85 6.91 17.57
C GLU A 152 -9.55 5.52 18.17
N VAL A 153 -9.93 5.30 19.42
CA VAL A 153 -9.73 4.01 20.09
C VAL A 153 -10.48 2.91 19.35
N ALA A 154 -11.78 3.09 19.10
CA ALA A 154 -12.61 2.10 18.43
C ALA A 154 -12.15 1.82 17.00
N TYR A 155 -11.68 2.85 16.27
CA TYR A 155 -11.11 2.72 14.94
C TYR A 155 -9.82 1.88 14.96
N ASN A 156 -8.91 2.18 15.85
CA ASN A 156 -7.62 1.46 15.93
C ASN A 156 -7.80 -0.01 16.29
N GLU A 157 -8.78 -0.32 17.13
CA GLU A 157 -9.09 -1.70 17.54
C GLU A 157 -9.78 -2.52 16.44
N ASN A 158 -10.64 -1.90 15.62
CA ASN A 158 -11.54 -2.66 14.73
C ASN A 158 -11.35 -2.38 13.24
N CYS A 159 -10.83 -1.22 12.84
CA CYS A 159 -10.83 -0.74 11.46
C CYS A 159 -9.44 -0.59 10.86
N ALA A 160 -8.45 -0.19 11.68
CA ALA A 160 -7.12 0.21 11.22
C ALA A 160 -6.37 -0.91 10.50
N VAL A 161 -6.58 -2.17 10.87
CA VAL A 161 -5.94 -3.33 10.23
C VAL A 161 -6.24 -3.39 8.73
N CYS A 162 -7.44 -2.97 8.30
CA CYS A 162 -7.85 -2.94 6.90
C CYS A 162 -7.72 -1.54 6.28
N HIS A 163 -8.15 -0.51 7.00
CA HIS A 163 -8.22 0.85 6.46
C HIS A 163 -6.98 1.72 6.73
N GLY A 164 -5.96 1.14 7.35
CA GLY A 164 -4.68 1.80 7.67
C GLY A 164 -4.70 2.66 8.91
N PHE A 165 -3.54 2.83 9.54
CA PHE A 165 -3.38 3.74 10.66
C PHE A 165 -3.60 5.18 10.23
N LEU A 166 -4.12 6.01 11.15
CA LEU A 166 -4.50 7.40 10.86
C LEU A 166 -5.49 7.53 9.69
N VAL A 167 -6.28 6.49 9.43
CA VAL A 167 -7.24 6.41 8.31
C VAL A 167 -6.57 6.49 6.92
N ARG A 168 -5.27 6.20 6.84
CA ARG A 168 -4.47 6.25 5.61
C ARG A 168 -4.36 4.88 4.99
N SER A 169 -5.26 4.57 4.07
CA SER A 169 -5.26 3.29 3.35
C SER A 169 -4.06 3.14 2.43
N GLY A 170 -3.49 1.94 2.36
CA GLY A 170 -2.43 1.56 1.43
C GLY A 170 -2.88 1.43 -0.04
N GLY A 171 -4.17 1.51 -0.33
CA GLY A 171 -4.69 1.53 -1.70
C GLY A 171 -5.48 0.30 -2.15
N SER A 172 -5.33 -0.86 -1.50
CA SER A 172 -6.10 -2.07 -1.78
C SER A 172 -7.50 -2.03 -1.19
N ILE A 173 -7.64 -1.35 -0.05
CA ILE A 173 -8.91 -1.13 0.66
C ILE A 173 -9.32 0.33 0.46
N PRO A 174 -10.62 0.63 0.38
CA PRO A 174 -11.09 2.01 0.20
C PRO A 174 -10.54 2.96 1.27
N ASP A 175 -10.06 4.11 0.83
CA ASP A 175 -9.59 5.18 1.69
C ASP A 175 -10.78 5.94 2.26
N LEU A 176 -11.05 5.76 3.55
CA LEU A 176 -12.20 6.35 4.22
C LEU A 176 -12.16 7.88 4.30
N ARG A 177 -10.99 8.50 4.13
CA ARG A 177 -10.89 9.96 4.04
C ARG A 177 -11.61 10.52 2.80
N ARG A 178 -11.89 9.66 1.81
CA ARG A 178 -12.52 10.00 0.51
C ARG A 178 -13.95 9.53 0.38
N MET A 179 -14.61 9.23 1.49
CA MET A 179 -16.02 8.84 1.47
C MET A 179 -16.88 9.94 0.85
N SER A 180 -17.81 9.51 -0.02
CA SER A 180 -18.85 10.40 -0.52
C SER A 180 -19.90 10.71 0.56
N SER A 181 -20.71 11.74 0.35
CA SER A 181 -21.82 12.07 1.24
C SER A 181 -22.79 10.91 1.42
N GLU A 182 -23.05 10.15 0.37
CA GLU A 182 -23.92 8.96 0.41
C GLU A 182 -23.30 7.85 1.27
N THR A 183 -21.98 7.64 1.16
CA THR A 183 -21.26 6.65 2.00
C THR A 183 -21.28 7.07 3.47
N ILE A 184 -21.07 8.35 3.75
CA ILE A 184 -21.17 8.92 5.11
C ILE A 184 -22.57 8.73 5.68
N ALA A 185 -23.60 9.02 4.90
CA ALA A 185 -25.00 8.83 5.34
C ALA A 185 -25.35 7.35 5.61
N ALA A 186 -24.72 6.42 4.88
CA ALA A 186 -24.91 4.98 5.03
C ALA A 186 -23.94 4.33 6.03
N PHE A 187 -23.10 5.10 6.74
CA PHE A 187 -21.97 4.56 7.50
C PHE A 187 -22.40 3.49 8.52
N ASN A 188 -23.44 3.75 9.33
CA ASN A 188 -23.94 2.77 10.28
C ASN A 188 -24.49 1.51 9.61
N ASN A 189 -25.19 1.64 8.48
CA ASN A 189 -25.66 0.48 7.74
C ASN A 189 -24.49 -0.36 7.17
N ILE A 190 -23.40 0.29 6.77
CA ILE A 190 -22.19 -0.39 6.31
C ILE A 190 -21.52 -1.13 7.49
N VAL A 191 -21.29 -0.41 8.59
CA VAL A 191 -20.50 -0.92 9.72
C VAL A 191 -21.28 -1.91 10.57
N LEU A 192 -22.56 -1.64 10.86
CA LEU A 192 -23.36 -2.46 11.77
C LEU A 192 -24.22 -3.48 11.00
N ASP A 193 -24.96 -3.05 9.97
CA ASP A 193 -25.88 -3.93 9.26
C ASP A 193 -25.20 -4.76 8.17
N GLY A 194 -23.90 -4.52 7.89
CA GLY A 194 -23.14 -5.29 6.94
C GLY A 194 -23.55 -5.05 5.48
N LEU A 195 -24.02 -3.84 5.13
CA LEU A 195 -24.45 -3.48 3.77
C LEU A 195 -23.42 -3.84 2.67
N LEU A 196 -22.14 -3.86 3.00
CA LEU A 196 -21.06 -4.19 2.07
C LEU A 196 -20.41 -5.56 2.35
N SER A 197 -21.04 -6.46 3.12
CA SER A 197 -20.48 -7.78 3.45
C SER A 197 -20.16 -8.61 2.21
N ALA A 198 -20.98 -8.55 1.18
CA ALA A 198 -20.74 -9.22 -0.10
C ALA A 198 -19.52 -8.65 -0.87
N LYS A 199 -19.03 -7.46 -0.48
CA LYS A 199 -17.83 -6.82 -1.03
C LYS A 199 -16.60 -6.95 -0.11
N GLY A 200 -16.71 -7.74 0.96
CA GLY A 200 -15.62 -8.01 1.88
C GLY A 200 -15.54 -7.11 3.12
N MET A 201 -16.43 -6.13 3.28
CA MET A 201 -16.54 -5.33 4.50
C MET A 201 -17.46 -6.04 5.49
N ALA A 202 -16.91 -6.66 6.56
CA ALA A 202 -17.70 -7.37 7.56
C ALA A 202 -18.64 -6.44 8.34
N SER A 203 -19.71 -7.01 8.93
CA SER A 203 -20.48 -6.33 9.99
C SER A 203 -19.68 -6.36 11.28
N PHE A 204 -19.79 -5.30 12.07
CA PHE A 204 -19.17 -5.13 13.39
C PHE A 204 -20.22 -4.97 14.50
N ALA A 205 -21.48 -5.38 14.25
CA ALA A 205 -22.54 -5.27 15.23
C ALA A 205 -22.34 -6.13 16.49
N ASP A 206 -21.45 -7.10 16.44
CA ASP A 206 -21.05 -7.95 17.56
C ASP A 206 -20.05 -7.26 18.52
N VAL A 207 -19.34 -6.22 18.05
CA VAL A 207 -18.31 -5.52 18.83
C VAL A 207 -18.53 -4.01 18.94
N LEU A 208 -19.37 -3.40 18.09
CA LEU A 208 -19.69 -1.98 18.09
C LEU A 208 -21.19 -1.76 18.17
N ASN A 209 -21.61 -0.80 18.98
CA ASN A 209 -22.97 -0.27 18.97
C ASN A 209 -23.09 1.00 18.09
N ALA A 210 -24.28 1.55 17.96
CA ALA A 210 -24.55 2.71 17.11
C ALA A 210 -23.81 3.99 17.54
N GLU A 211 -23.63 4.19 18.85
CA GLU A 211 -22.88 5.33 19.39
C GLU A 211 -21.40 5.20 19.04
N GLN A 212 -20.79 4.03 19.29
CA GLN A 212 -19.39 3.75 18.94
C GLN A 212 -19.14 3.85 17.43
N SER A 213 -20.05 3.36 16.59
CA SER A 213 -19.95 3.53 15.13
C SER A 213 -20.00 5.00 14.72
N THR A 214 -20.82 5.83 15.39
CA THR A 214 -20.87 7.27 15.18
C THR A 214 -19.57 7.95 15.64
N ASP A 215 -18.99 7.52 16.76
CA ASP A 215 -17.70 7.99 17.24
C ASP A 215 -16.57 7.66 16.22
N VAL A 216 -16.56 6.44 15.67
CA VAL A 216 -15.63 6.07 14.60
C VAL A 216 -15.78 7.00 13.39
N LEU A 217 -17.01 7.30 12.95
CA LEU A 217 -17.25 8.24 11.86
C LEU A 217 -16.72 9.63 12.19
N SER A 218 -16.89 10.10 13.42
CA SER A 218 -16.38 11.38 13.90
C SER A 218 -14.85 11.45 13.78
N TYR A 219 -14.16 10.40 14.21
CA TYR A 219 -12.71 10.29 14.06
C TYR A 219 -12.28 10.27 12.58
N VAL A 220 -12.93 9.46 11.74
CA VAL A 220 -12.61 9.37 10.30
C VAL A 220 -12.75 10.74 9.61
N LYS A 221 -13.85 11.47 9.90
CA LYS A 221 -14.06 12.82 9.35
C LYS A 221 -13.00 13.82 9.85
N ALA A 222 -12.66 13.77 11.14
CA ALA A 222 -11.63 14.66 11.70
C ALA A 222 -10.26 14.39 11.07
N ARG A 223 -9.90 13.11 10.88
CA ARG A 223 -8.66 12.74 10.19
C ARG A 223 -8.63 13.17 8.72
N ALA A 224 -9.75 13.01 8.00
CA ALA A 224 -9.87 13.46 6.62
C ALA A 224 -9.66 14.97 6.50
N GLU A 225 -10.30 15.77 7.36
CA GLU A 225 -10.14 17.23 7.37
C GLU A 225 -8.73 17.66 7.76
N GLU A 226 -8.11 16.98 8.73
CA GLU A 226 -6.73 17.25 9.11
C GLU A 226 -5.77 17.01 7.93
N ASP A 227 -5.89 15.87 7.23
CA ASP A 227 -5.04 15.54 6.09
C ASP A 227 -5.31 16.48 4.88
N ARG A 228 -6.56 16.92 4.69
CA ARG A 228 -6.90 17.96 3.70
C ARG A 228 -6.14 19.26 3.98
N ARG A 229 -6.09 19.67 5.25
CA ARG A 229 -5.37 20.88 5.67
C ARG A 229 -3.86 20.73 5.55
N VAL A 230 -3.32 19.53 5.82
CA VAL A 230 -1.91 19.23 5.57
C VAL A 230 -1.60 19.34 4.08
N ALA A 231 -2.44 18.78 3.21
CA ALA A 231 -2.28 18.86 1.76
C ALA A 231 -2.37 20.31 1.22
N ALA A 232 -3.14 21.17 1.90
CA ALA A 232 -3.23 22.59 1.61
C ALA A 232 -2.05 23.43 2.18
N GLY A 233 -1.14 22.83 2.93
CA GLY A 233 -0.03 23.50 3.60
C GLY A 233 -0.45 24.31 4.84
N GLU A 234 -1.66 24.09 5.35
CA GLU A 234 -2.21 24.80 6.52
C GLU A 234 -1.78 24.17 7.85
N LYS A 235 -1.26 22.94 7.84
CA LYS A 235 -0.87 22.17 9.02
C LYS A 235 0.31 21.25 8.68
N GLU A 236 1.16 20.97 9.67
CA GLU A 236 2.22 19.98 9.55
C GLU A 236 1.66 18.54 9.58
N ILE A 237 2.40 17.60 8.97
CA ILE A 237 2.04 16.17 8.99
C ILE A 237 2.04 15.67 10.44
N PRO A 238 0.95 15.05 10.91
CA PRO A 238 0.90 14.50 12.27
C PRO A 238 1.97 13.42 12.45
N GLN A 239 2.73 13.52 13.53
CA GLN A 239 3.68 12.46 13.92
C GLN A 239 2.96 11.43 14.78
N MET A 240 3.15 10.14 14.46
CA MET A 240 2.62 9.07 15.30
C MET A 240 3.42 8.99 16.61
N THR A 241 2.73 8.90 17.73
CA THR A 241 3.32 8.92 19.08
C THR A 241 4.36 7.81 19.33
N TRP A 242 4.28 6.67 18.64
CA TRP A 242 5.27 5.61 18.73
C TRP A 242 6.60 5.96 18.02
N GLN A 243 6.62 6.93 17.09
CA GLN A 243 7.85 7.41 16.45
C GLN A 243 8.67 8.30 17.38
N THR A 244 8.05 8.88 18.40
CA THR A 244 8.72 9.72 19.40
C THR A 244 9.22 8.94 20.62
N ALA A 245 8.73 7.70 20.84
CA ALA A 245 9.11 6.86 21.97
C ALA A 245 10.42 6.08 21.79
N SER A 246 11.03 6.09 20.59
CA SER A 246 12.27 5.38 20.28
C SER A 246 13.52 6.26 20.33
N GLY A 247 13.44 7.46 20.89
CA GLY A 247 14.51 8.45 21.00
C GLY A 247 14.95 8.72 22.45
N GLY A 248 15.00 7.69 23.27
CA GLY A 248 15.51 7.79 24.65
C GLY A 248 16.51 6.69 24.92
#